data_96e0123b6adcd4a00a56a1e4571db8b3
#
_entry.id   96e0123b6adcd4a00a56a1e4571db8b3
#
_cell.length_a   1.000
_cell.length_b   1.000
_cell.length_c   1.000
_cell.angle_alpha   90.00
_cell.angle_beta   90.00
_cell.angle_gamma   90.00
#
_symmetry.space_group_name_H-M   'P 1'
#
loop_
_entity.id
_entity.type
_entity.pdbx_description
1 polymer ?
#
loop_
_entity_poly.entity_id
_entity_poly.type
_entity_poly.pdbx_seq_one_letter_code
_entity_poly.pdbx_strand_id
1 'polypeptide(L)'
;TEITGILNGTTNFILTKMREEGSSFEDTLKEAQRLGYAERDPSADIDGFDTSRKTAILLSMISGNRCRHEDIYTEGIRNVSDIDMAYAKALGYSIKLLGSVQTVEDKYFAYVAPMMVEEQDPLYPVNGVYNGIRIVGNCLGTTMLYGMGAGKLPTASAVVSDIIAAVRHKSNFQGIGWSDKMIEIEPMGGNA
;
A
#
# COMPACT_ATOMS: atom_id res chain seq x y z
N THR A 1 10.80 4.12 -13.33
CA THR A 1 9.47 4.46 -12.76
C THR A 1 9.26 3.68 -11.47
N GLU A 2 8.69 4.34 -10.47
CA GLU A 2 8.39 3.71 -9.17
C GLU A 2 6.98 4.11 -8.73
N ILE A 3 6.23 3.16 -8.15
CA ILE A 3 5.03 3.46 -7.38
C ILE A 3 5.20 2.80 -6.01
N THR A 4 5.14 3.60 -4.96
CA THR A 4 5.24 3.14 -3.58
C THR A 4 4.11 3.76 -2.77
N GLY A 5 3.42 2.95 -1.95
CA GLY A 5 2.28 3.48 -1.22
C GLY A 5 1.92 2.76 0.07
N ILE A 6 1.28 3.54 0.93
CA ILE A 6 0.52 3.08 2.10
C ILE A 6 -0.90 2.78 1.57
N LEU A 7 -1.19 1.50 1.32
CA LEU A 7 -2.39 1.06 0.60
C LEU A 7 -3.47 0.48 1.51
N ASN A 8 -3.19 0.36 2.82
CA ASN A 8 -4.10 -0.21 3.81
C ASN A 8 -4.20 0.70 5.04
N GLY A 9 -5.40 1.23 5.30
CA GLY A 9 -5.66 2.17 6.39
C GLY A 9 -5.60 1.51 7.78
N THR A 10 -5.97 0.23 7.90
CA THR A 10 -5.93 -0.51 9.17
C THR A 10 -4.51 -0.64 9.69
N THR A 11 -3.60 -1.11 8.85
CA THR A 11 -2.19 -1.26 9.22
C THR A 11 -1.52 0.07 9.48
N ASN A 12 -1.85 1.10 8.69
CA ASN A 12 -1.31 2.43 8.94
C ASN A 12 -1.81 3.03 10.26
N PHE A 13 -3.08 2.80 10.63
CA PHE A 13 -3.61 3.19 11.93
C PHE A 13 -2.86 2.51 13.07
N ILE A 14 -2.66 1.18 12.99
CA ILE A 14 -1.95 0.40 14.00
C ILE A 14 -0.52 0.93 14.18
N LEU A 15 0.26 1.04 13.10
CA LEU A 15 1.64 1.51 13.16
C LEU A 15 1.74 2.96 13.63
N THR A 16 0.78 3.83 13.28
CA THR A 16 0.73 5.21 13.77
C THR A 16 0.54 5.25 15.28
N LYS A 17 -0.42 4.50 15.81
CA LYS A 17 -0.70 4.43 17.24
C LYS A 17 0.48 3.86 18.04
N MET A 18 1.08 2.77 17.57
CA MET A 18 2.30 2.21 18.19
C MET A 18 3.41 3.26 18.29
N ARG A 19 3.64 4.05 17.23
CA ARG A 19 4.65 5.09 17.16
C ARG A 19 4.34 6.28 18.09
N GLU A 20 3.09 6.75 18.12
CA GLU A 20 2.70 7.96 18.84
C GLU A 20 2.50 7.71 20.33
N GLU A 21 1.88 6.61 20.70
CA GLU A 21 1.48 6.30 22.08
C GLU A 21 2.41 5.29 22.77
N GLY A 22 3.31 4.61 22.01
CA GLY A 22 4.15 3.55 22.55
C GLY A 22 3.36 2.30 22.95
N SER A 23 2.17 2.13 22.37
CA SER A 23 1.29 1.00 22.66
C SER A 23 1.78 -0.27 21.98
N SER A 24 1.48 -1.44 22.59
CA SER A 24 1.78 -2.73 21.97
C SER A 24 0.95 -2.97 20.71
N PHE A 25 1.43 -3.86 19.84
CA PHE A 25 0.68 -4.29 18.64
C PHE A 25 -0.71 -4.84 19.03
N GLU A 26 -0.77 -5.73 20.03
CA GLU A 26 -1.99 -6.37 20.46
C GLU A 26 -3.03 -5.38 21.00
N ASP A 27 -2.62 -4.41 21.79
CA ASP A 27 -3.56 -3.42 22.35
C ASP A 27 -4.06 -2.47 21.27
N THR A 28 -3.18 -2.08 20.35
CA THR A 28 -3.56 -1.23 19.22
C THR A 28 -4.49 -1.96 18.25
N LEU A 29 -4.26 -3.26 18.01
CA LEU A 29 -5.18 -4.08 17.19
C LEU A 29 -6.57 -4.17 17.82
N LYS A 30 -6.66 -4.42 19.13
CA LYS A 30 -7.95 -4.43 19.85
C LYS A 30 -8.67 -3.08 19.73
N GLU A 31 -7.93 -1.99 19.81
CA GLU A 31 -8.50 -0.66 19.62
C GLU A 31 -9.00 -0.45 18.19
N ALA A 32 -8.22 -0.85 17.18
CA ALA A 32 -8.64 -0.81 15.78
C ALA A 32 -9.93 -1.59 15.55
N GLN A 33 -10.05 -2.78 16.16
CA GLN A 33 -11.28 -3.58 16.12
C GLN A 33 -12.45 -2.89 16.81
N ARG A 34 -12.24 -2.29 17.98
CA ARG A 34 -13.28 -1.55 18.72
C ARG A 34 -13.80 -0.33 17.94
N LEU A 35 -12.92 0.33 17.19
CA LEU A 35 -13.25 1.48 16.34
C LEU A 35 -13.84 1.10 14.98
N GLY A 36 -13.85 -0.21 14.63
CA GLY A 36 -14.35 -0.70 13.35
C GLY A 36 -13.37 -0.52 12.19
N TYR A 37 -12.09 -0.26 12.44
CA TYR A 37 -11.03 -0.18 11.43
C TYR A 37 -10.46 -1.55 11.09
N ALA A 38 -10.51 -2.51 12.02
CA ALA A 38 -10.13 -3.88 11.79
C ALA A 38 -11.32 -4.81 12.03
N GLU A 39 -11.45 -5.84 11.21
CA GLU A 39 -12.45 -6.89 11.37
C GLU A 39 -12.03 -7.86 12.49
N ARG A 40 -12.96 -8.79 12.85
CA ARG A 40 -12.69 -9.84 13.85
C ARG A 40 -11.51 -10.74 13.44
N ASP A 41 -11.43 -11.07 12.15
CA ASP A 41 -10.26 -11.71 11.54
C ASP A 41 -9.52 -10.67 10.68
N PRO A 42 -8.49 -10.01 11.21
CA PRO A 42 -7.77 -8.96 10.52
C PRO A 42 -6.63 -9.47 9.63
N SER A 43 -6.51 -10.79 9.43
CA SER A 43 -5.35 -11.43 8.79
C SER A 43 -5.07 -10.87 7.40
N ALA A 44 -6.11 -10.57 6.60
CA ALA A 44 -5.94 -9.99 5.27
C ALA A 44 -5.18 -8.64 5.30
N ASP A 45 -5.41 -7.84 6.36
CA ASP A 45 -4.75 -6.55 6.54
C ASP A 45 -3.35 -6.72 7.14
N ILE A 46 -3.29 -7.32 8.35
CA ILE A 46 -2.06 -7.34 9.16
C ILE A 46 -0.98 -8.27 8.61
N ASP A 47 -1.34 -9.27 7.79
CA ASP A 47 -0.38 -10.13 7.09
C ASP A 47 0.02 -9.57 5.71
N GLY A 48 -0.52 -8.40 5.33
CA GLY A 48 -0.14 -7.67 4.12
C GLY A 48 -0.85 -8.12 2.84
N PHE A 49 -1.77 -9.09 2.89
CA PHE A 49 -2.42 -9.64 1.69
C PHE A 49 -3.31 -8.62 0.96
N ASP A 50 -4.01 -7.73 1.67
CA ASP A 50 -4.78 -6.65 1.03
C ASP A 50 -3.84 -5.70 0.28
N THR A 51 -2.72 -5.31 0.91
CA THR A 51 -1.69 -4.48 0.28
C THR A 51 -1.08 -5.18 -0.93
N SER A 52 -0.80 -6.48 -0.84
CA SER A 52 -0.24 -7.29 -1.95
C SER A 52 -1.17 -7.33 -3.15
N ARG A 53 -2.47 -7.54 -2.95
CA ARG A 53 -3.48 -7.52 -4.03
C ARG A 53 -3.53 -6.17 -4.73
N LYS A 54 -3.48 -5.07 -3.97
CA LYS A 54 -3.45 -3.72 -4.53
C LYS A 54 -2.14 -3.43 -5.28
N THR A 55 -1.01 -3.91 -4.77
CA THR A 55 0.30 -3.82 -5.42
C THR A 55 0.32 -4.59 -6.75
N ALA A 56 -0.31 -5.78 -6.80
CA ALA A 56 -0.45 -6.56 -8.04
C ALA A 56 -1.27 -5.81 -9.11
N ILE A 57 -2.33 -5.11 -8.70
CA ILE A 57 -3.12 -4.26 -9.61
C ILE A 57 -2.26 -3.13 -10.16
N LEU A 58 -1.52 -2.42 -9.30
CA LEU A 58 -0.63 -1.33 -9.73
C LEU A 58 0.44 -1.83 -10.70
N LEU A 59 1.07 -2.97 -10.42
CA LEU A 59 2.05 -3.57 -11.32
C LEU A 59 1.42 -3.98 -12.66
N SER A 60 0.21 -4.55 -12.64
CA SER A 60 -0.49 -4.91 -13.87
C SER A 60 -0.81 -3.69 -14.74
N MET A 61 -1.18 -2.57 -14.12
CA MET A 61 -1.45 -1.31 -14.83
C MET A 61 -0.19 -0.72 -15.48
N ILE A 62 0.96 -0.77 -14.79
CA ILE A 62 2.21 -0.22 -15.31
C ILE A 62 2.77 -1.07 -16.45
N SER A 63 2.74 -2.39 -16.26
CA SER A 63 3.35 -3.34 -17.21
C SER A 63 2.47 -3.64 -18.43
N GLY A 64 1.17 -3.37 -18.34
CA GLY A 64 0.20 -3.85 -19.33
C GLY A 64 0.02 -5.37 -19.35
N ASN A 65 0.52 -6.10 -18.33
CA ASN A 65 0.45 -7.55 -18.21
C ASN A 65 -0.11 -7.95 -16.84
N ARG A 66 -0.60 -9.18 -16.73
CA ARG A 66 -1.22 -9.66 -15.51
C ARG A 66 -0.17 -10.02 -14.45
N CYS A 67 -0.34 -9.51 -13.25
CA CYS A 67 0.42 -9.88 -12.05
C CYS A 67 -0.49 -10.67 -11.09
N ARG A 68 0.03 -11.74 -10.49
CA ARG A 68 -0.62 -12.41 -9.36
C ARG A 68 -0.03 -11.90 -8.06
N HIS A 69 -0.85 -11.67 -7.06
CA HIS A 69 -0.39 -11.18 -5.76
C HIS A 69 0.45 -12.21 -5.00
N GLU A 70 0.25 -13.51 -5.30
CA GLU A 70 1.05 -14.61 -4.72
C GLU A 70 2.50 -14.61 -5.18
N ASP A 71 2.80 -13.97 -6.31
CA ASP A 71 4.16 -13.85 -6.83
C ASP A 71 4.91 -12.65 -6.21
N ILE A 72 4.24 -11.81 -5.42
CA ILE A 72 4.81 -10.65 -4.73
C ILE A 72 5.30 -11.08 -3.35
N TYR A 73 6.58 -10.82 -3.03
CA TYR A 73 7.07 -10.96 -1.67
C TYR A 73 6.20 -10.12 -0.73
N THR A 74 5.65 -10.77 0.30
CA THR A 74 4.71 -10.12 1.21
C THR A 74 5.06 -10.44 2.65
N GLU A 75 5.37 -9.39 3.41
CA GLU A 75 5.57 -9.41 4.84
C GLU A 75 4.58 -8.45 5.50
N GLY A 76 3.83 -8.93 6.49
CA GLY A 76 2.88 -8.14 7.26
C GLY A 76 3.51 -7.44 8.45
N ILE A 77 2.65 -6.87 9.32
CA ILE A 77 3.09 -6.07 10.46
C ILE A 77 3.07 -6.82 11.81
N ARG A 78 2.74 -8.12 11.83
CA ARG A 78 2.62 -8.90 13.10
C ARG A 78 3.91 -8.90 13.93
N ASN A 79 5.05 -8.90 13.27
CA ASN A 79 6.36 -9.00 13.90
C ASN A 79 6.97 -7.63 14.25
N VAL A 80 6.30 -6.53 13.90
CA VAL A 80 6.77 -5.19 14.27
C VAL A 80 6.50 -4.97 15.76
N SER A 81 7.58 -4.83 16.51
CA SER A 81 7.54 -4.67 17.96
C SER A 81 7.55 -3.19 18.39
N ASP A 82 7.20 -2.95 19.64
CA ASP A 82 7.35 -1.64 20.29
C ASP A 82 8.83 -1.19 20.34
N ILE A 83 9.78 -2.15 20.43
CA ILE A 83 11.21 -1.88 20.38
C ILE A 83 11.61 -1.37 18.99
N ASP A 84 11.13 -1.99 17.91
CA ASP A 84 11.38 -1.52 16.53
C ASP A 84 10.86 -0.10 16.34
N MET A 85 9.65 0.18 16.87
CA MET A 85 9.06 1.52 16.80
C MET A 85 9.89 2.55 17.59
N ALA A 86 10.41 2.19 18.76
CA ALA A 86 11.26 3.07 19.55
C ALA A 86 12.58 3.38 18.83
N TYR A 87 13.24 2.37 18.25
CA TYR A 87 14.46 2.57 17.47
C TYR A 87 14.22 3.40 16.21
N ALA A 88 13.18 3.10 15.44
CA ALA A 88 12.84 3.89 14.26
C ALA A 88 12.62 5.37 14.63
N LYS A 89 11.85 5.62 15.68
CA LYS A 89 11.60 6.99 16.18
C LYS A 89 12.86 7.69 16.63
N ALA A 90 13.76 7.01 17.36
CA ALA A 90 15.02 7.56 17.81
C ALA A 90 15.95 7.95 16.65
N LEU A 91 15.86 7.23 15.54
CA LEU A 91 16.63 7.47 14.31
C LEU A 91 15.94 8.47 13.34
N GLY A 92 14.78 9.03 13.68
CA GLY A 92 14.04 9.96 12.84
C GLY A 92 13.18 9.30 11.75
N TYR A 93 12.91 7.99 11.85
CA TYR A 93 12.10 7.23 10.90
C TYR A 93 10.68 6.97 11.41
N SER A 94 9.80 6.64 10.48
CA SER A 94 8.48 6.04 10.73
C SER A 94 8.39 4.69 10.06
N ILE A 95 7.89 3.66 10.75
CA ILE A 95 7.62 2.36 10.12
C ILE A 95 6.25 2.43 9.46
N LYS A 96 6.20 2.07 8.17
CA LYS A 96 4.97 1.99 7.35
C LYS A 96 4.92 0.65 6.63
N LEU A 97 3.73 0.05 6.49
CA LEU A 97 3.55 -1.06 5.56
C LEU A 97 3.43 -0.49 4.15
N LEU A 98 4.45 -0.74 3.33
CA LEU A 98 4.51 -0.23 1.97
C LEU A 98 4.29 -1.36 0.95
N GLY A 99 3.42 -1.09 -0.04
CA GLY A 99 3.45 -1.81 -1.31
C GLY A 99 4.26 -0.99 -2.31
N SER A 100 5.28 -1.62 -2.91
CA SER A 100 6.17 -0.96 -3.85
C SER A 100 6.28 -1.74 -5.15
N VAL A 101 6.30 -1.00 -6.25
CA VAL A 101 6.55 -1.49 -7.60
C VAL A 101 7.62 -0.61 -8.23
N GLN A 102 8.64 -1.22 -8.81
CA GLN A 102 9.72 -0.52 -9.51
C GLN A 102 9.97 -1.16 -10.87
N THR A 103 10.30 -0.32 -11.86
CA THR A 103 10.77 -0.74 -13.17
C THR A 103 12.18 -0.24 -13.37
N VAL A 104 13.13 -1.15 -13.54
CA VAL A 104 14.54 -0.88 -13.79
C VAL A 104 14.98 -1.72 -14.98
N GLU A 105 15.45 -1.10 -16.06
CA GLU A 105 15.94 -1.79 -17.27
C GLU A 105 14.96 -2.85 -17.82
N ASP A 106 13.69 -2.48 -17.93
CA ASP A 106 12.57 -3.36 -18.36
C ASP A 106 12.30 -4.57 -17.45
N LYS A 107 12.91 -4.63 -16.27
CA LYS A 107 12.63 -5.60 -15.22
C LYS A 107 11.71 -5.01 -14.18
N TYR A 108 10.88 -5.86 -13.60
CA TYR A 108 9.89 -5.47 -12.61
C TYR A 108 10.23 -6.05 -11.23
N PHE A 109 10.21 -5.18 -10.24
CA PHE A 109 10.38 -5.52 -8.83
C PHE A 109 9.12 -5.12 -8.08
N ALA A 110 8.59 -6.01 -7.25
CA ALA A 110 7.44 -5.71 -6.41
C ALA A 110 7.56 -6.38 -5.05
N TYR A 111 7.19 -5.67 -4.01
CA TYR A 111 7.19 -6.20 -2.66
C TYR A 111 6.18 -5.49 -1.76
N VAL A 112 5.80 -6.15 -0.68
CA VAL A 112 5.04 -5.58 0.44
C VAL A 112 5.79 -5.91 1.72
N ALA A 113 6.19 -4.88 2.47
CA ALA A 113 6.89 -5.06 3.73
C ALA A 113 6.75 -3.84 4.65
N PRO A 114 6.93 -4.01 5.97
CA PRO A 114 7.19 -2.92 6.88
C PRO A 114 8.54 -2.26 6.53
N MET A 115 8.52 -0.97 6.26
CA MET A 115 9.70 -0.21 5.85
C MET A 115 9.90 1.01 6.73
N MET A 116 11.16 1.35 7.00
CA MET A 116 11.54 2.60 7.66
C MET A 116 11.48 3.73 6.64
N VAL A 117 10.64 4.73 6.89
CA VAL A 117 10.43 5.90 6.04
C VAL A 117 11.04 7.12 6.73
N GLU A 118 11.95 7.81 6.06
CA GLU A 118 12.62 9.00 6.58
C GLU A 118 11.71 10.23 6.57
N GLU A 119 12.01 11.22 7.40
CA GLU A 119 11.17 12.42 7.60
C GLU A 119 10.96 13.23 6.31
N GLN A 120 11.92 13.21 5.38
CA GLN A 120 11.85 13.93 4.11
C GLN A 120 10.96 13.23 3.07
N ASP A 121 10.64 11.95 3.26
CA ASP A 121 9.75 11.23 2.35
C ASP A 121 8.30 11.72 2.49
N PRO A 122 7.60 12.03 1.39
CA PRO A 122 6.19 12.42 1.43
C PRO A 122 5.24 11.42 2.10
N LEU A 123 5.62 10.15 2.21
CA LEU A 123 4.84 9.11 2.90
C LEU A 123 4.99 9.15 4.43
N TYR A 124 6.04 9.81 4.95
CA TYR A 124 6.27 9.88 6.39
C TYR A 124 5.11 10.47 7.20
N PRO A 125 4.52 11.62 6.81
CA PRO A 125 3.42 12.24 7.56
C PRO A 125 2.06 11.59 7.31
N VAL A 126 1.97 10.55 6.48
CA VAL A 126 0.71 9.83 6.22
C VAL A 126 0.38 8.94 7.42
N ASN A 127 -0.46 9.42 8.33
CA ASN A 127 -0.79 8.78 9.61
C ASN A 127 -2.27 8.37 9.68
N GLY A 128 -2.62 7.59 10.71
CA GLY A 128 -3.99 7.16 11.00
C GLY A 128 -4.55 6.26 9.89
N VAL A 129 -5.80 6.50 9.52
CA VAL A 129 -6.52 5.71 8.49
C VAL A 129 -6.28 6.19 7.05
N TYR A 130 -5.39 7.16 6.86
CA TYR A 130 -5.12 7.72 5.55
C TYR A 130 -4.20 6.82 4.72
N ASN A 131 -4.40 6.86 3.41
CA ASN A 131 -3.57 6.23 2.42
C ASN A 131 -2.76 7.29 1.68
N GLY A 132 -1.60 6.90 1.15
CA GLY A 132 -0.75 7.75 0.33
C GLY A 132 -0.06 6.91 -0.74
N ILE A 133 -0.01 7.40 -1.97
CA ILE A 133 0.69 6.75 -3.08
C ILE A 133 1.65 7.78 -3.67
N ARG A 134 2.94 7.46 -3.62
CA ARG A 134 4.01 8.21 -4.26
C ARG A 134 4.33 7.57 -5.60
N ILE A 135 4.37 8.37 -6.66
CA ILE A 135 4.70 7.95 -8.01
C ILE A 135 5.92 8.76 -8.46
N VAL A 136 6.97 8.07 -8.89
CA VAL A 136 8.16 8.70 -9.48
C VAL A 136 8.17 8.40 -10.97
N GLY A 137 7.91 9.42 -11.76
CA GLY A 137 7.89 9.36 -13.21
C GLY A 137 9.12 10.04 -13.83
N ASN A 138 9.44 9.66 -15.07
CA ASN A 138 10.57 10.20 -15.81
C ASN A 138 10.38 11.66 -16.29
N CYS A 139 9.13 12.07 -16.51
CA CYS A 139 8.85 13.43 -17.02
C CYS A 139 8.36 14.38 -15.92
N LEU A 140 7.52 13.91 -15.00
CA LEU A 140 6.88 14.74 -13.98
C LEU A 140 7.65 14.75 -12.65
N GLY A 141 8.58 13.81 -12.48
CA GLY A 141 9.24 13.61 -11.18
C GLY A 141 8.31 12.95 -10.16
N THR A 142 8.40 13.40 -8.92
CA THR A 142 7.60 12.83 -7.82
C THR A 142 6.21 13.47 -7.73
N THR A 143 5.20 12.63 -7.78
CA THR A 143 3.79 13.00 -7.54
C THR A 143 3.25 12.18 -6.38
N MET A 144 2.38 12.77 -5.57
CA MET A 144 1.74 12.07 -4.45
C MET A 144 0.22 12.22 -4.52
N LEU A 145 -0.47 11.10 -4.34
CA LEU A 145 -1.91 11.03 -4.10
C LEU A 145 -2.13 10.72 -2.61
N TYR A 146 -2.95 11.50 -1.95
CA TYR A 146 -3.24 11.36 -0.52
C TYR A 146 -4.72 11.46 -0.25
N GLY A 147 -5.26 10.60 0.60
CA GLY A 147 -6.67 10.64 0.97
C GLY A 147 -7.13 9.44 1.79
N MET A 148 -8.41 9.42 2.09
CA MET A 148 -9.05 8.27 2.75
C MET A 148 -9.32 7.17 1.72
N GLY A 149 -8.71 6.00 1.90
CA GLY A 149 -8.91 4.83 1.01
C GLY A 149 -10.16 4.02 1.34
N ALA A 150 -10.75 4.20 2.53
CA ALA A 150 -11.91 3.48 3.01
C ALA A 150 -12.84 4.39 3.81
N GLY A 151 -14.07 3.91 4.05
CA GLY A 151 -15.10 4.61 4.80
C GLY A 151 -16.36 4.87 3.98
N LYS A 152 -17.47 5.16 4.63
CA LYS A 152 -18.80 5.27 4.02
C LYS A 152 -18.83 6.26 2.84
N LEU A 153 -18.36 7.48 3.06
CA LEU A 153 -18.41 8.52 2.03
C LEU A 153 -17.34 8.35 0.95
N PRO A 154 -16.07 8.06 1.25
CA PRO A 154 -15.07 7.78 0.21
C PRO A 154 -15.47 6.62 -0.70
N THR A 155 -15.98 5.53 -0.15
CA THR A 155 -16.46 4.37 -0.93
C THR A 155 -17.64 4.74 -1.81
N ALA A 156 -18.64 5.45 -1.26
CA ALA A 156 -19.79 5.90 -2.04
C ALA A 156 -19.37 6.84 -3.19
N SER A 157 -18.42 7.75 -2.93
CA SER A 157 -17.89 8.65 -3.97
C SER A 157 -17.21 7.89 -5.11
N ALA A 158 -16.40 6.87 -4.79
CA ALA A 158 -15.76 6.04 -5.81
C ALA A 158 -16.79 5.27 -6.66
N VAL A 159 -17.76 4.61 -6.02
CA VAL A 159 -18.83 3.88 -6.73
C VAL A 159 -19.62 4.79 -7.66
N VAL A 160 -20.03 5.97 -7.20
CA VAL A 160 -20.77 6.93 -8.02
C VAL A 160 -19.91 7.44 -9.18
N SER A 161 -18.63 7.70 -8.94
CA SER A 161 -17.69 8.11 -10.00
C SER A 161 -17.57 7.03 -11.08
N ASP A 162 -17.45 5.77 -10.70
CA ASP A 162 -17.35 4.64 -11.64
C ASP A 162 -18.65 4.46 -12.45
N ILE A 163 -19.81 4.62 -11.82
CA ILE A 163 -21.11 4.59 -12.51
C ILE A 163 -21.17 5.71 -13.57
N ILE A 164 -20.78 6.93 -13.19
CA ILE A 164 -20.76 8.08 -14.12
C ILE A 164 -19.80 7.80 -15.29
N ALA A 165 -18.59 7.27 -15.01
CA ALA A 165 -17.62 6.93 -16.03
C ALA A 165 -18.16 5.86 -16.98
N ALA A 166 -18.77 4.79 -16.46
CA ALA A 166 -19.37 3.73 -17.25
C ALA A 166 -20.50 4.26 -18.18
N VAL A 167 -21.36 5.16 -17.69
CA VAL A 167 -22.41 5.78 -18.49
C VAL A 167 -21.84 6.66 -19.59
N ARG A 168 -20.80 7.45 -19.31
CA ARG A 168 -20.15 8.33 -20.30
C ARG A 168 -19.44 7.55 -21.41
N HIS A 169 -18.89 6.39 -21.10
CA HIS A 169 -18.14 5.55 -22.05
C HIS A 169 -18.93 4.35 -22.58
N LYS A 170 -20.25 4.42 -22.56
CA LYS A 170 -21.19 3.34 -22.89
C LYS A 170 -20.95 2.64 -24.23
N SER A 171 -20.36 3.33 -25.20
CA SER A 171 -20.05 2.81 -26.55
C SER A 171 -18.60 2.38 -26.77
N ASN A 172 -17.71 2.67 -25.78
CA ASN A 172 -16.30 2.36 -25.86
C ASN A 172 -15.90 1.47 -24.66
N PHE A 173 -16.04 0.15 -24.83
CA PHE A 173 -15.47 -0.78 -23.87
C PHE A 173 -13.95 -0.67 -23.95
N GLN A 174 -13.37 0.01 -22.97
CA GLN A 174 -11.93 -0.08 -22.74
C GLN A 174 -11.70 -1.29 -21.84
N GLY A 175 -10.85 -2.21 -22.26
CA GLY A 175 -10.44 -3.33 -21.44
C GLY A 175 -9.81 -2.84 -20.11
N ILE A 176 -9.56 -3.76 -19.20
CA ILE A 176 -9.00 -3.47 -17.86
C ILE A 176 -7.58 -2.88 -17.88
N GLY A 177 -6.98 -2.67 -19.05
CA GLY A 177 -5.68 -2.00 -19.21
C GLY A 177 -4.48 -2.94 -19.20
N TRP A 178 -4.67 -4.26 -19.05
CA TRP A 178 -3.59 -5.25 -19.15
C TRP A 178 -4.05 -6.51 -19.88
N SER A 179 -3.07 -7.25 -20.43
CA SER A 179 -3.27 -8.52 -21.13
C SER A 179 -3.28 -9.70 -20.14
N ASP A 180 -3.67 -10.89 -20.62
CA ASP A 180 -3.58 -12.13 -19.83
C ASP A 180 -2.16 -12.69 -19.73
N LYS A 181 -1.16 -12.09 -20.39
CA LYS A 181 0.24 -12.50 -20.28
C LYS A 181 0.71 -12.24 -18.86
N MET A 182 1.29 -13.27 -18.25
CA MET A 182 1.86 -13.15 -16.90
C MET A 182 3.15 -12.35 -16.95
N ILE A 183 3.31 -11.50 -15.96
CA ILE A 183 4.56 -10.79 -15.71
C ILE A 183 5.51 -11.65 -14.90
N GLU A 184 6.79 -11.52 -15.15
CA GLU A 184 7.84 -12.06 -14.31
C GLU A 184 8.35 -10.96 -13.37
N ILE A 185 8.37 -11.28 -12.07
CA ILE A 185 8.87 -10.37 -11.02
C ILE A 185 10.25 -10.85 -10.62
N GLU A 186 11.23 -9.97 -10.64
CA GLU A 186 12.58 -10.26 -10.18
C GLU A 186 12.59 -10.46 -8.66
N PRO A 187 13.31 -11.48 -8.17
CA PRO A 187 13.39 -11.74 -6.73
C PRO A 187 14.11 -10.60 -6.00
N MET A 188 13.63 -10.24 -4.82
CA MET A 188 14.32 -9.34 -3.91
C MET A 188 15.63 -10.00 -3.44
N GLY A 189 16.78 -9.41 -3.80
CA GLY A 189 18.10 -9.90 -3.37
C GLY A 189 18.90 -10.67 -4.42
N GLY A 190 18.55 -10.60 -5.69
CA GLY A 190 19.44 -11.00 -6.78
C GLY A 190 20.67 -10.09 -6.80
N ASN A 191 21.85 -10.67 -6.66
CA ASN A 191 23.15 -9.96 -6.67
C ASN A 191 23.21 -8.97 -7.84
N ALA A 192 23.30 -7.68 -7.49
CA ALA A 192 23.80 -6.66 -8.39
C ALA A 192 25.31 -6.65 -8.37
#